data_f76f98b29111c0d37228be111a04ee22
#
_entry.id   f76f98b29111c0d37228be111a04ee22
#
_cell.length_a   1.000
_cell.length_b   1.000
_cell.length_c   1.000
_cell.angle_alpha   90.00
_cell.angle_beta   90.00
_cell.angle_gamma   90.00
#
_symmetry.space_group_name_H-M   'P 1'
#
loop_
_entity.id
_entity.type
_entity.pdbx_description
1 polymer ?
#
loop_
_entity_poly.entity_id
_entity_poly.type
_entity_poly.pdbx_seq_one_letter_code
_entity_poly.pdbx_strand_id
1 'polypeptide(L)'
;MQKLSRIKSPVLKRAVIGLGLITAFGAGYQLNEAKWRQLAKEPEKKVGELPPVGFRMDEYTPEGVKIADLATIDALPFRNPDSTKFAVFRLDSLTADSLQNVAGLKDEKGRPLADTLSFGAIEKRKSRLVEELDTIYSEDFLKTGREYYKLVCLEVYKCCRYGENRDLWAKSDDELRREVNFGQSLMKVKMGVLKKMQRRSAYPLKEFERDFRRTRMAQSLLQERRMRRENNNAVACLAAASEREQRAAFETRKDSLRRSLYEKAAAERRAGFDSLLRPFKYMPQTLWNGAAR
;
A
#
# COMPACT_ATOMS: atom_id res chain seq x y z
N MET A 1 9.85 -10.55 -52.26
CA MET A 1 9.02 -10.62 -51.00
C MET A 1 8.82 -12.02 -50.41
N GLN A 2 9.23 -13.11 -51.08
CA GLN A 2 8.99 -14.51 -50.57
C GLN A 2 9.95 -14.98 -49.42
N LYS A 3 11.06 -14.29 -49.15
CA LYS A 3 12.01 -14.73 -48.09
C LYS A 3 11.70 -14.25 -46.67
N LEU A 4 10.81 -13.26 -46.49
CA LEU A 4 10.48 -12.72 -45.16
C LEU A 4 9.45 -13.59 -44.39
N SER A 5 8.75 -14.52 -45.07
CA SER A 5 7.76 -15.38 -44.42
C SER A 5 8.35 -16.48 -43.54
N ARG A 6 9.68 -16.77 -43.62
CA ARG A 6 10.36 -17.83 -42.84
C ARG A 6 10.89 -17.37 -41.48
N ILE A 7 10.85 -16.09 -41.17
CA ILE A 7 11.35 -15.57 -39.88
C ILE A 7 10.20 -15.69 -38.85
N LYS A 8 10.32 -16.68 -37.96
CA LYS A 8 9.29 -16.95 -36.93
C LYS A 8 9.27 -15.94 -35.76
N SER A 9 10.37 -15.21 -35.54
CA SER A 9 10.44 -14.24 -34.44
C SER A 9 9.92 -12.85 -34.86
N PRO A 10 8.93 -12.27 -34.18
CA PRO A 10 8.42 -10.94 -34.48
C PRO A 10 9.47 -9.83 -34.27
N VAL A 11 10.41 -10.04 -33.37
CA VAL A 11 11.52 -9.09 -33.08
C VAL A 11 12.50 -9.06 -34.26
N LEU A 12 12.87 -10.22 -34.81
CA LEU A 12 13.77 -10.31 -35.97
C LEU A 12 13.13 -9.72 -37.23
N LYS A 13 11.81 -9.93 -37.44
CA LYS A 13 11.09 -9.30 -38.55
C LYS A 13 11.14 -7.78 -38.47
N ARG A 14 10.95 -7.21 -37.29
CA ARG A 14 11.01 -5.76 -37.07
C ARG A 14 12.42 -5.21 -37.28
N ALA A 15 13.46 -5.91 -36.86
CA ALA A 15 14.85 -5.53 -37.07
C ALA A 15 15.24 -5.54 -38.55
N VAL A 16 14.81 -6.56 -39.31
CA VAL A 16 15.10 -6.64 -40.75
C VAL A 16 14.36 -5.56 -41.53
N ILE A 17 13.12 -5.23 -41.18
CA ILE A 17 12.37 -4.13 -41.80
C ILE A 17 13.00 -2.78 -41.45
N GLY A 18 13.43 -2.60 -40.17
CA GLY A 18 14.14 -1.39 -39.74
C GLY A 18 15.46 -1.16 -40.48
N LEU A 19 16.28 -2.19 -40.64
CA LEU A 19 17.53 -2.15 -41.40
C LEU A 19 17.29 -1.88 -42.91
N GLY A 20 16.24 -2.47 -43.48
CA GLY A 20 15.86 -2.25 -44.87
C GLY A 20 15.40 -0.81 -45.14
N LEU A 21 14.72 -0.19 -44.18
CA LEU A 21 14.31 1.20 -44.23
C LEU A 21 15.52 2.15 -44.11
N ILE A 22 16.44 1.87 -43.20
CA ILE A 22 17.66 2.69 -43.00
C ILE A 22 18.55 2.68 -44.25
N THR A 23 18.72 1.52 -44.88
CA THR A 23 19.50 1.43 -46.13
C THR A 23 18.81 2.11 -47.33
N ALA A 24 17.48 2.02 -47.43
CA ALA A 24 16.72 2.72 -48.44
C ALA A 24 16.75 4.25 -48.25
N PHE A 25 16.69 4.73 -47.01
CA PHE A 25 16.81 6.14 -46.68
C PHE A 25 18.25 6.68 -46.92
N GLY A 26 19.28 5.92 -46.55
CA GLY A 26 20.69 6.28 -46.76
C GLY A 26 21.02 6.38 -48.23
N ALA A 27 20.54 5.43 -49.04
CA ALA A 27 20.78 5.47 -50.49
C ALA A 27 19.97 6.62 -51.18
N GLY A 28 18.75 6.89 -50.74
CA GLY A 28 17.94 8.02 -51.21
C GLY A 28 18.57 9.37 -50.86
N TYR A 29 19.18 9.47 -49.69
CA TYR A 29 19.86 10.69 -49.22
C TYR A 29 21.13 10.99 -50.04
N GLN A 30 21.95 9.98 -50.34
CA GLN A 30 23.16 10.16 -51.15
C GLN A 30 22.86 10.51 -52.62
N LEU A 31 21.81 9.91 -53.20
CA LEU A 31 21.38 10.24 -54.55
C LEU A 31 20.80 11.66 -54.64
N ASN A 32 20.15 12.14 -53.60
CA ASN A 32 19.63 13.49 -53.54
C ASN A 32 20.75 14.51 -53.31
N GLU A 33 21.74 14.21 -52.51
CA GLU A 33 22.89 15.08 -52.26
C GLU A 33 23.71 15.30 -53.53
N ALA A 34 23.91 14.25 -54.35
CA ALA A 34 24.59 14.38 -55.66
C ALA A 34 23.81 15.27 -56.65
N LYS A 35 22.48 15.18 -56.69
CA LYS A 35 21.61 16.04 -57.49
C LYS A 35 21.61 17.48 -56.98
N TRP A 36 21.59 17.70 -55.68
CA TRP A 36 21.65 19.05 -55.09
C TRP A 36 22.99 19.73 -55.32
N ARG A 37 24.11 19.01 -55.33
CA ARG A 37 25.44 19.58 -55.71
C ARG A 37 25.53 19.99 -57.18
N GLN A 38 24.75 19.40 -58.09
CA GLN A 38 24.64 19.81 -59.46
C GLN A 38 23.75 21.05 -59.66
N LEU A 39 22.74 21.27 -58.85
CA LEU A 39 21.84 22.43 -58.87
C LEU A 39 22.40 23.63 -58.10
N ALA A 40 23.36 23.42 -57.18
CA ALA A 40 23.96 24.46 -56.34
C ALA A 40 25.17 25.16 -56.98
N LYS A 41 25.22 25.28 -58.33
CA LYS A 41 26.18 26.17 -59.00
C LYS A 41 25.66 27.59 -59.12
N GLU A 42 24.83 28.07 -58.24
CA GLU A 42 24.50 29.49 -58.07
C GLU A 42 25.22 30.10 -56.87
N PRO A 43 25.59 31.43 -56.92
CA PRO A 43 26.62 31.96 -56.03
C PRO A 43 26.19 32.06 -54.60
N GLU A 44 27.15 31.76 -53.72
CA GLU A 44 27.11 31.78 -52.27
C GLU A 44 26.32 32.95 -51.64
N LYS A 45 25.06 32.74 -51.33
CA LYS A 45 24.49 33.41 -50.18
C LYS A 45 24.91 32.59 -48.96
N LYS A 46 25.65 33.20 -48.05
CA LYS A 46 25.97 32.64 -46.74
C LYS A 46 24.69 32.12 -46.08
N VAL A 47 24.40 30.85 -46.28
CA VAL A 47 23.42 30.11 -45.49
C VAL A 47 24.10 29.91 -44.15
N GLY A 48 23.55 30.51 -43.10
CA GLY A 48 24.06 30.35 -41.75
C GLY A 48 24.29 28.87 -41.46
N GLU A 49 25.42 28.57 -40.86
CA GLU A 49 25.79 27.22 -40.46
C GLU A 49 24.62 26.55 -39.75
N LEU A 50 23.98 25.61 -40.42
CA LEU A 50 23.06 24.71 -39.73
C LEU A 50 23.86 24.01 -38.66
N PRO A 51 23.42 24.03 -37.43
CA PRO A 51 24.10 23.31 -36.37
C PRO A 51 24.27 21.86 -36.82
N PRO A 52 25.42 21.22 -36.52
CA PRO A 52 25.65 19.83 -36.90
C PRO A 52 24.54 18.99 -36.28
N VAL A 53 23.66 18.48 -37.13
CA VAL A 53 22.63 17.51 -36.73
C VAL A 53 23.38 16.19 -36.55
N GLY A 54 24.20 16.15 -35.52
CA GLY A 54 24.75 14.92 -34.98
C GLY A 54 23.62 14.20 -34.25
N PHE A 55 22.82 13.45 -34.97
CA PHE A 55 21.90 12.51 -34.39
C PHE A 55 22.76 11.42 -33.68
N ARG A 56 23.01 11.60 -32.40
CA ARG A 56 23.60 10.55 -31.57
C ARG A 56 22.52 9.49 -31.34
N MET A 57 22.58 8.42 -32.14
CA MET A 57 21.65 7.29 -32.06
C MET A 57 21.67 6.61 -30.69
N ASP A 58 22.72 6.79 -29.91
CA ASP A 58 22.91 6.32 -28.55
C ASP A 58 22.06 7.08 -27.50
N GLU A 59 21.56 8.26 -27.84
CA GLU A 59 20.72 9.08 -26.95
C GLU A 59 19.21 8.81 -27.10
N TYR A 60 18.78 8.06 -28.11
CA TYR A 60 17.37 7.81 -28.43
C TYR A 60 17.08 6.34 -28.63
N THR A 61 15.87 5.93 -28.24
CA THR A 61 15.36 4.60 -28.60
C THR A 61 15.06 4.51 -30.10
N PRO A 62 14.93 3.31 -30.69
CA PRO A 62 14.52 3.14 -32.11
C PRO A 62 13.20 3.86 -32.45
N GLU A 63 12.36 4.05 -31.45
CA GLU A 63 11.09 4.77 -31.55
C GLU A 63 11.25 6.29 -31.40
N GLY A 64 12.46 6.81 -31.19
CA GLY A 64 12.77 8.23 -31.13
C GLY A 64 12.46 8.91 -29.82
N VAL A 65 12.36 8.15 -28.73
CA VAL A 65 12.22 8.67 -27.34
C VAL A 65 13.62 8.84 -26.77
N LYS A 66 13.88 9.96 -26.07
CA LYS A 66 15.16 10.16 -25.37
C LYS A 66 15.31 9.16 -24.23
N ILE A 67 16.44 8.44 -24.20
CA ILE A 67 16.75 7.45 -23.14
C ILE A 67 16.82 8.14 -21.78
N ALA A 68 17.33 9.37 -21.70
CA ALA A 68 17.36 10.15 -20.46
C ALA A 68 15.97 10.42 -19.88
N ASP A 69 14.95 10.66 -20.72
CA ASP A 69 13.58 10.89 -20.27
C ASP A 69 12.96 9.60 -19.71
N LEU A 70 13.22 8.44 -20.34
CA LEU A 70 12.82 7.14 -19.83
C LEU A 70 13.51 6.84 -18.51
N ALA A 71 14.82 7.06 -18.41
CA ALA A 71 15.57 6.87 -17.18
C ALA A 71 15.05 7.76 -16.04
N THR A 72 14.60 8.98 -16.35
CA THR A 72 13.98 9.86 -15.35
C THR A 72 12.67 9.28 -14.83
N ILE A 73 11.82 8.70 -15.68
CA ILE A 73 10.59 8.03 -15.24
C ILE A 73 10.93 6.79 -14.40
N ASP A 74 11.93 6.02 -14.81
CA ASP A 74 12.34 4.81 -14.09
C ASP A 74 12.92 5.14 -12.72
N ALA A 75 13.63 6.25 -12.59
CA ALA A 75 14.20 6.73 -11.35
C ALA A 75 13.18 7.39 -10.39
N LEU A 76 11.90 7.54 -10.78
CA LEU A 76 10.89 8.11 -9.89
C LEU A 76 10.77 7.27 -8.62
N PRO A 77 10.95 7.87 -7.43
CA PRO A 77 10.86 7.15 -6.18
C PRO A 77 9.39 6.84 -5.84
N PHE A 78 9.11 5.59 -5.50
CA PHE A 78 7.83 5.25 -4.89
C PHE A 78 7.76 5.83 -3.48
N ARG A 79 6.71 6.57 -3.18
CA ARG A 79 6.37 7.03 -1.83
C ARG A 79 4.97 6.51 -1.51
N ASN A 80 4.87 5.70 -0.44
CA ASN A 80 3.57 5.27 0.04
C ASN A 80 2.91 6.42 0.83
N PRO A 81 1.84 7.06 0.33
CA PRO A 81 1.14 8.14 1.03
C PRO A 81 0.45 7.66 2.30
N ASP A 82 0.09 6.37 2.35
CA ASP A 82 -0.67 5.76 3.45
C ASP A 82 0.23 5.11 4.52
N SER A 83 1.55 5.26 4.42
CA SER A 83 2.51 4.59 5.33
C SER A 83 2.24 4.85 6.81
N THR A 84 1.71 6.02 7.17
CA THR A 84 1.38 6.41 8.55
C THR A 84 -0.08 6.18 8.92
N LYS A 85 -0.97 5.98 7.95
CA LYS A 85 -2.41 5.86 8.16
C LYS A 85 -2.78 4.73 9.12
N PHE A 86 -2.15 3.57 8.94
CA PHE A 86 -2.45 2.39 9.76
C PHE A 86 -1.68 2.37 11.08
N ALA A 87 -0.58 3.11 11.19
CA ALA A 87 0.24 3.15 12.40
C ALA A 87 -0.55 3.63 13.64
N VAL A 88 -1.50 4.56 13.45
CA VAL A 88 -2.34 5.08 14.53
C VAL A 88 -3.27 4.03 15.16
N PHE A 89 -3.52 2.92 14.46
CA PHE A 89 -4.35 1.82 14.97
C PHE A 89 -3.55 0.75 15.71
N ARG A 90 -2.21 0.86 15.72
CA ARG A 90 -1.38 -0.08 16.43
C ARG A 90 -1.63 0.02 17.94
N LEU A 91 -1.73 -1.12 18.59
CA LEU A 91 -1.91 -1.22 20.04
C LEU A 91 -0.58 -1.57 20.70
N ASP A 92 -0.21 -0.75 21.66
CA ASP A 92 1.00 -0.96 22.46
C ASP A 92 0.75 -1.90 23.62
N SER A 93 1.83 -2.39 24.22
CA SER A 93 1.76 -3.18 25.44
C SER A 93 1.09 -2.40 26.55
N LEU A 94 0.24 -3.09 27.31
CA LEU A 94 -0.40 -2.49 28.47
C LEU A 94 0.66 -2.16 29.54
N THR A 95 0.75 -0.89 29.89
CA THR A 95 1.69 -0.36 30.88
C THR A 95 0.94 0.31 32.03
N ALA A 96 1.66 0.68 33.10
CA ALA A 96 1.08 1.46 34.19
C ALA A 96 0.49 2.79 33.71
N ASP A 97 1.17 3.47 32.77
CA ASP A 97 0.70 4.73 32.19
C ASP A 97 -0.57 4.52 31.33
N SER A 98 -0.64 3.42 30.57
CA SER A 98 -1.85 3.03 29.82
C SER A 98 -3.03 2.83 30.77
N LEU A 99 -2.81 2.25 31.94
CA LEU A 99 -3.85 2.09 32.97
C LEU A 99 -4.30 3.41 33.57
N GLN A 100 -3.38 4.36 33.77
CA GLN A 100 -3.75 5.71 34.23
C GLN A 100 -4.61 6.43 33.19
N ASN A 101 -4.26 6.32 31.91
CA ASN A 101 -5.07 6.84 30.82
C ASN A 101 -6.48 6.24 30.80
N VAL A 102 -6.60 4.92 31.03
CA VAL A 102 -7.90 4.23 31.15
C VAL A 102 -8.65 4.68 32.39
N ALA A 103 -7.96 4.93 33.51
CA ALA A 103 -8.57 5.48 34.72
C ALA A 103 -9.19 6.87 34.50
N GLY A 104 -8.57 7.65 33.62
CA GLY A 104 -9.06 9.00 33.23
C GLY A 104 -10.28 9.00 32.31
N LEU A 105 -10.72 7.84 31.79
CA LEU A 105 -11.92 7.75 30.96
C LEU A 105 -13.17 8.11 31.76
N LYS A 106 -13.98 9.00 31.21
CA LYS A 106 -15.21 9.49 31.85
C LYS A 106 -16.43 9.09 31.02
N ASP A 107 -17.56 8.94 31.71
CA ASP A 107 -18.87 8.80 31.08
C ASP A 107 -19.39 10.16 30.59
N GLU A 108 -20.55 10.18 29.91
CA GLU A 108 -21.21 11.39 29.43
C GLU A 108 -21.53 12.41 30.54
N LYS A 109 -21.59 11.96 31.79
CA LYS A 109 -21.83 12.79 32.99
C LYS A 109 -20.53 13.21 33.69
N GLY A 110 -19.35 12.95 33.07
CA GLY A 110 -18.04 13.31 33.60
C GLY A 110 -17.55 12.40 34.73
N ARG A 111 -18.21 11.30 35.05
CA ARG A 111 -17.83 10.37 36.11
C ARG A 111 -16.85 9.32 35.57
N PRO A 112 -15.87 8.85 36.38
CA PRO A 112 -14.94 7.81 35.93
C PRO A 112 -15.67 6.56 35.43
N LEU A 113 -15.34 6.12 34.22
CA LEU A 113 -15.97 4.95 33.60
C LEU A 113 -15.75 3.69 34.41
N ALA A 114 -14.59 3.59 35.11
CA ALA A 114 -14.26 2.49 35.99
C ALA A 114 -15.23 2.35 37.18
N ASP A 115 -15.82 3.45 37.65
CA ASP A 115 -16.74 3.45 38.78
C ASP A 115 -18.20 3.20 38.35
N THR A 116 -18.54 3.63 37.12
CA THR A 116 -19.92 3.54 36.60
C THR A 116 -20.23 2.21 35.91
N LEU A 117 -19.22 1.54 35.30
CA LEU A 117 -19.43 0.28 34.63
C LEU A 117 -19.15 -0.90 35.55
N SER A 118 -20.15 -1.74 35.79
CA SER A 118 -19.96 -3.04 36.44
C SER A 118 -19.23 -4.03 35.53
N PHE A 119 -18.65 -5.10 36.12
CA PHE A 119 -18.02 -6.18 35.30
C PHE A 119 -19.02 -6.81 34.33
N GLY A 120 -20.28 -7.01 34.73
CA GLY A 120 -21.32 -7.52 33.82
C GLY A 120 -21.64 -6.55 32.65
N ALA A 121 -21.63 -5.26 32.92
CA ALA A 121 -21.84 -4.27 31.85
C ALA A 121 -20.66 -4.23 30.85
N ILE A 122 -19.44 -4.36 31.35
CA ILE A 122 -18.23 -4.48 30.49
C ILE A 122 -18.35 -5.73 29.62
N GLU A 123 -18.68 -6.87 30.21
CA GLU A 123 -18.82 -8.14 29.48
C GLU A 123 -19.88 -8.05 28.39
N LYS A 124 -21.06 -7.51 28.70
CA LYS A 124 -22.13 -7.32 27.73
C LYS A 124 -21.70 -6.43 26.56
N ARG A 125 -20.95 -5.36 26.84
CA ARG A 125 -20.39 -4.49 25.77
C ARG A 125 -19.34 -5.21 24.94
N LYS A 126 -18.43 -5.97 25.57
CA LYS A 126 -17.43 -6.78 24.87
C LYS A 126 -18.09 -7.80 23.93
N SER A 127 -19.11 -8.54 24.41
CA SER A 127 -19.82 -9.53 23.60
C SER A 127 -20.43 -8.90 22.33
N ARG A 128 -21.07 -7.72 22.47
CA ARG A 128 -21.62 -6.98 21.31
C ARG A 128 -20.51 -6.60 20.31
N LEU A 129 -19.38 -6.08 20.80
CA LEU A 129 -18.27 -5.70 19.91
C LEU A 129 -17.63 -6.92 19.22
N VAL A 130 -17.62 -8.10 19.86
CA VAL A 130 -17.17 -9.34 19.22
C VAL A 130 -18.09 -9.73 18.07
N GLU A 131 -19.42 -9.66 18.27
CA GLU A 131 -20.38 -9.90 17.19
C GLU A 131 -20.20 -8.93 16.00
N GLU A 132 -19.92 -7.66 16.31
CA GLU A 132 -19.58 -6.67 15.27
C GLU A 132 -18.25 -7.00 14.57
N LEU A 133 -17.21 -7.39 15.30
CA LEU A 133 -15.89 -7.74 14.73
C LEU A 133 -15.96 -8.93 13.75
N ASP A 134 -16.84 -9.90 14.02
CA ASP A 134 -17.01 -11.05 13.13
C ASP A 134 -17.64 -10.69 11.77
N THR A 135 -18.25 -9.51 11.66
CA THR A 135 -18.95 -9.05 10.44
C THR A 135 -18.21 -7.98 9.65
N ILE A 136 -17.16 -7.38 10.21
CA ILE A 136 -16.46 -6.22 9.63
C ILE A 136 -15.09 -6.60 9.08
N TYR A 137 -14.83 -6.30 7.78
CA TYR A 137 -13.56 -6.58 7.09
C TYR A 137 -12.91 -5.32 6.55
N SER A 138 -12.73 -4.27 7.35
CA SER A 138 -12.17 -3.01 6.87
C SER A 138 -11.48 -2.21 7.97
N GLU A 139 -11.21 -0.93 7.72
CA GLU A 139 -10.73 0.01 8.76
C GLU A 139 -11.63 0.05 9.99
N ASP A 140 -12.92 -0.23 9.82
CA ASP A 140 -13.88 -0.27 10.94
C ASP A 140 -13.58 -1.43 11.89
N PHE A 141 -13.01 -2.55 11.40
CA PHE A 141 -12.47 -3.61 12.25
C PHE A 141 -11.44 -3.07 13.24
N LEU A 142 -10.52 -2.23 12.77
CA LEU A 142 -9.47 -1.65 13.62
C LEU A 142 -10.06 -0.69 14.66
N LYS A 143 -11.08 0.08 14.29
CA LYS A 143 -11.78 1.00 15.21
C LYS A 143 -12.54 0.21 16.30
N THR A 144 -13.31 -0.79 15.89
CA THR A 144 -14.08 -1.66 16.81
C THR A 144 -13.15 -2.48 17.71
N GLY A 145 -12.05 -3.01 17.15
CA GLY A 145 -11.00 -3.70 17.90
C GLY A 145 -10.36 -2.82 18.97
N ARG A 146 -10.15 -1.53 18.67
CA ARG A 146 -9.63 -0.55 19.62
C ARG A 146 -10.62 -0.25 20.75
N GLU A 147 -11.91 -0.14 20.45
CA GLU A 147 -12.95 0.02 21.48
C GLU A 147 -13.04 -1.22 22.38
N TYR A 148 -12.98 -2.41 21.81
CA TYR A 148 -12.91 -3.65 22.57
C TYR A 148 -11.67 -3.66 23.49
N TYR A 149 -10.50 -3.32 22.97
CA TYR A 149 -9.26 -3.24 23.73
C TYR A 149 -9.37 -2.28 24.92
N LYS A 150 -9.99 -1.09 24.73
CA LYS A 150 -10.23 -0.15 25.85
C LYS A 150 -11.06 -0.78 26.98
N LEU A 151 -12.08 -1.56 26.65
CA LEU A 151 -12.89 -2.27 27.65
C LEU A 151 -12.09 -3.33 28.40
N VAL A 152 -11.21 -4.07 27.71
CA VAL A 152 -10.31 -5.03 28.33
C VAL A 152 -9.33 -4.34 29.28
N CYS A 153 -8.73 -3.23 28.84
CA CYS A 153 -7.85 -2.42 29.70
C CYS A 153 -8.58 -1.85 30.92
N LEU A 154 -9.83 -1.41 30.76
CA LEU A 154 -10.65 -0.94 31.87
C LEU A 154 -10.93 -2.06 32.89
N GLU A 155 -11.15 -3.27 32.44
CA GLU A 155 -11.34 -4.43 33.28
C GLU A 155 -10.07 -4.79 34.07
N VAL A 156 -8.91 -4.79 33.41
CA VAL A 156 -7.61 -4.95 34.09
C VAL A 156 -7.42 -3.87 35.15
N TYR A 157 -7.68 -2.60 34.82
CA TYR A 157 -7.59 -1.51 35.77
C TYR A 157 -8.47 -1.72 37.01
N LYS A 158 -9.74 -2.13 36.81
CA LYS A 158 -10.66 -2.43 37.94
C LYS A 158 -10.14 -3.55 38.85
N CYS A 159 -9.49 -4.56 38.28
CA CYS A 159 -8.90 -5.66 39.00
C CYS A 159 -7.61 -5.26 39.76
N CYS A 160 -6.86 -4.26 39.24
CA CYS A 160 -5.61 -3.80 39.83
C CYS A 160 -5.76 -2.63 40.82
N ARG A 161 -6.95 -2.01 40.91
CA ARG A 161 -7.20 -0.75 41.62
C ARG A 161 -6.69 -0.74 43.07
N TYR A 162 -6.64 -1.89 43.70
CA TYR A 162 -6.23 -2.04 45.11
C TYR A 162 -4.80 -2.58 45.26
N GLY A 163 -3.98 -2.55 44.21
CA GLY A 163 -2.60 -3.04 44.25
C GLY A 163 -2.44 -4.55 44.33
N GLU A 164 -3.55 -5.28 44.43
CA GLU A 164 -3.60 -6.73 44.39
C GLU A 164 -3.33 -7.26 42.98
N ASN A 165 -2.75 -8.45 42.87
CA ASN A 165 -2.58 -9.18 41.60
C ASN A 165 -1.54 -8.61 40.64
N ARG A 166 -0.64 -7.71 41.10
CA ARG A 166 0.46 -7.16 40.22
C ARG A 166 1.40 -8.25 39.72
N ASP A 167 1.53 -9.34 40.45
CA ASP A 167 2.32 -10.51 40.06
C ASP A 167 1.86 -11.14 38.75
N LEU A 168 0.57 -11.01 38.40
CA LEU A 168 0.02 -11.57 37.17
C LEU A 168 0.59 -10.90 35.89
N TRP A 169 1.09 -9.68 36.00
CA TRP A 169 1.67 -8.97 34.84
C TRP A 169 2.94 -9.61 34.30
N ALA A 170 3.75 -10.16 35.21
CA ALA A 170 5.00 -10.81 34.85
C ALA A 170 4.82 -12.25 34.34
N LYS A 171 3.61 -12.83 34.51
CA LYS A 171 3.34 -14.21 34.13
C LYS A 171 3.22 -14.37 32.62
N SER A 172 3.70 -15.52 32.14
CA SER A 172 3.52 -15.95 30.75
C SER A 172 2.04 -16.28 30.46
N ASP A 173 1.68 -16.38 29.17
CA ASP A 173 0.32 -16.74 28.76
C ASP A 173 -0.11 -18.11 29.32
N ASP A 174 0.82 -19.07 29.42
CA ASP A 174 0.52 -20.41 29.95
C ASP A 174 0.34 -20.39 31.46
N GLU A 175 1.09 -19.59 32.19
CA GLU A 175 0.88 -19.38 33.62
C GLU A 175 -0.45 -18.68 33.91
N LEU A 176 -0.79 -17.66 33.10
CA LEU A 176 -2.08 -16.99 33.19
C LEU A 176 -3.24 -17.95 32.92
N ARG A 177 -3.11 -18.86 31.94
CA ARG A 177 -4.13 -19.90 31.66
C ARG A 177 -4.30 -20.85 32.85
N ARG A 178 -3.19 -21.24 33.49
CA ARG A 178 -3.24 -22.05 34.71
C ARG A 178 -3.95 -21.32 35.85
N GLU A 179 -3.66 -20.02 36.03
CA GLU A 179 -4.35 -19.18 37.02
C GLU A 179 -5.86 -19.09 36.76
N VAL A 180 -6.25 -18.91 35.50
CA VAL A 180 -7.67 -18.87 35.11
C VAL A 180 -8.36 -20.21 35.43
N ASN A 181 -7.77 -21.32 35.01
CA ASN A 181 -8.34 -22.65 35.22
C ASN A 181 -8.46 -22.99 36.73
N PHE A 182 -7.41 -22.71 37.49
CA PHE A 182 -7.40 -22.88 38.94
C PHE A 182 -8.46 -22.02 39.62
N GLY A 183 -8.49 -20.70 39.28
CA GLY A 183 -9.43 -19.76 39.84
C GLY A 183 -10.87 -20.10 39.51
N GLN A 184 -11.19 -20.54 38.30
CA GLN A 184 -12.53 -20.99 37.91
C GLN A 184 -12.97 -22.23 38.73
N SER A 185 -12.06 -23.19 38.91
CA SER A 185 -12.32 -24.40 39.71
C SER A 185 -12.55 -24.03 41.16
N LEU A 186 -11.72 -23.17 41.72
CA LEU A 186 -11.84 -22.68 43.09
C LEU A 186 -13.17 -21.94 43.33
N MET A 187 -13.55 -21.06 42.38
CA MET A 187 -14.81 -20.32 42.45
C MET A 187 -16.02 -21.27 42.43
N LYS A 188 -16.01 -22.33 41.60
CA LYS A 188 -17.08 -23.32 41.56
C LYS A 188 -17.27 -24.00 42.95
N VAL A 189 -16.17 -24.39 43.58
CA VAL A 189 -16.18 -24.98 44.91
C VAL A 189 -16.71 -23.98 45.94
N LYS A 190 -16.17 -22.76 45.99
CA LYS A 190 -16.59 -21.71 46.93
C LYS A 190 -18.05 -21.30 46.73
N MET A 191 -18.55 -21.24 45.51
CA MET A 191 -19.98 -21.00 45.24
C MET A 191 -20.86 -22.12 45.80
N GLY A 192 -20.44 -23.36 45.70
CA GLY A 192 -21.12 -24.50 46.30
C GLY A 192 -21.20 -24.40 47.83
N VAL A 193 -20.11 -23.97 48.47
CA VAL A 193 -20.06 -23.72 49.93
C VAL A 193 -20.93 -22.53 50.31
N LEU A 194 -20.84 -21.40 49.63
CA LEU A 194 -21.65 -20.20 49.89
C LEU A 194 -23.15 -20.48 49.79
N LYS A 195 -23.58 -21.29 48.81
CA LYS A 195 -24.96 -21.72 48.69
C LYS A 195 -25.43 -22.55 49.89
N LYS A 196 -24.56 -23.38 50.49
CA LYS A 196 -24.88 -24.22 51.65
C LYS A 196 -24.86 -23.45 52.96
N MET A 197 -24.00 -22.41 53.09
CA MET A 197 -23.81 -21.66 54.33
C MET A 197 -24.89 -20.61 54.64
N GLN A 198 -25.90 -20.45 53.78
CA GLN A 198 -27.04 -19.56 54.01
C GLN A 198 -26.69 -18.28 54.81
N ARG A 199 -25.93 -17.37 54.20
CA ARG A 199 -25.79 -15.94 54.59
C ARG A 199 -25.15 -15.63 55.98
N ARG A 200 -24.47 -16.54 56.68
CA ARG A 200 -24.05 -16.31 58.06
C ARG A 200 -22.69 -15.64 58.30
N SER A 201 -21.90 -15.37 57.26
CA SER A 201 -20.59 -14.75 57.44
C SER A 201 -20.18 -13.93 56.22
N ALA A 202 -19.69 -12.68 56.43
CA ALA A 202 -19.14 -11.80 55.39
C ALA A 202 -17.75 -12.24 54.91
N TYR A 203 -17.03 -13.04 55.69
CA TYR A 203 -15.65 -13.47 55.40
C TYR A 203 -15.52 -14.31 54.12
N PRO A 204 -16.32 -15.33 53.89
CA PRO A 204 -16.27 -16.11 52.66
C PRO A 204 -16.57 -15.30 51.40
N LEU A 205 -17.36 -14.23 51.51
CA LEU A 205 -17.69 -13.36 50.42
C LEU A 205 -16.49 -12.52 49.99
N LYS A 206 -15.71 -11.96 50.92
CA LYS A 206 -14.49 -11.19 50.63
C LYS A 206 -13.42 -12.03 49.95
N GLU A 207 -13.20 -13.25 50.41
CA GLU A 207 -12.27 -14.19 49.77
C GLU A 207 -12.74 -14.56 48.37
N PHE A 208 -14.04 -14.81 48.19
CA PHE A 208 -14.60 -15.10 46.89
C PHE A 208 -14.40 -13.91 45.93
N GLU A 209 -14.62 -12.68 46.36
CA GLU A 209 -14.39 -11.47 45.59
C GLU A 209 -12.91 -11.32 45.20
N ARG A 210 -11.97 -11.61 46.11
CA ARG A 210 -10.53 -11.56 45.82
C ARG A 210 -10.16 -12.57 44.74
N ASP A 211 -10.59 -13.81 44.86
CA ASP A 211 -10.31 -14.87 43.91
C ASP A 211 -10.99 -14.59 42.55
N PHE A 212 -12.21 -14.05 42.61
CA PHE A 212 -12.90 -13.58 41.40
C PHE A 212 -12.10 -12.50 40.65
N ARG A 213 -11.66 -11.48 41.37
CA ARG A 213 -10.84 -10.37 40.75
C ARG A 213 -9.53 -10.90 40.19
N ARG A 214 -8.85 -11.82 40.94
CA ARG A 214 -7.61 -12.43 40.45
C ARG A 214 -7.83 -13.23 39.17
N THR A 215 -8.83 -14.09 39.15
CA THR A 215 -9.18 -14.90 37.98
C THR A 215 -9.58 -14.00 36.80
N ARG A 216 -10.38 -12.98 37.08
CA ARG A 216 -10.84 -12.04 36.07
C ARG A 216 -9.67 -11.24 35.45
N MET A 217 -8.73 -10.81 36.31
CA MET A 217 -7.52 -10.12 35.82
C MET A 217 -6.69 -11.02 34.92
N ALA A 218 -6.46 -12.28 35.32
CA ALA A 218 -5.71 -13.21 34.47
C ALA A 218 -6.38 -13.42 33.11
N GLN A 219 -7.71 -13.53 33.05
CA GLN A 219 -8.48 -13.60 31.81
C GLN A 219 -8.32 -12.34 30.97
N SER A 220 -8.46 -11.17 31.60
CA SER A 220 -8.38 -9.89 30.89
C SER A 220 -6.99 -9.63 30.35
N LEU A 221 -5.92 -10.03 31.06
CA LEU A 221 -4.55 -9.97 30.55
C LEU A 221 -4.34 -10.87 29.32
N LEU A 222 -4.88 -12.10 29.36
CA LEU A 222 -4.83 -12.98 28.19
C LEU A 222 -5.59 -12.39 27.00
N GLN A 223 -6.76 -11.79 27.23
CA GLN A 223 -7.54 -11.13 26.20
C GLN A 223 -6.80 -9.91 25.65
N GLU A 224 -6.19 -9.10 26.52
CA GLU A 224 -5.37 -7.94 26.11
C GLU A 224 -4.26 -8.37 25.15
N ARG A 225 -3.45 -9.34 25.58
CA ARG A 225 -2.32 -9.84 24.78
C ARG A 225 -2.75 -10.44 23.45
N ARG A 226 -3.86 -11.17 23.46
CA ARG A 226 -4.44 -11.76 22.25
C ARG A 226 -4.92 -10.66 21.30
N MET A 227 -5.77 -9.75 21.77
CA MET A 227 -6.33 -8.67 20.96
C MET A 227 -5.26 -7.74 20.40
N ARG A 228 -4.24 -7.44 21.19
CA ARG A 228 -3.10 -6.65 20.72
C ARG A 228 -2.37 -7.33 19.55
N ARG A 229 -2.09 -8.63 19.69
CA ARG A 229 -1.45 -9.41 18.61
C ARG A 229 -2.32 -9.44 17.35
N GLU A 230 -3.60 -9.78 17.49
CA GLU A 230 -4.54 -9.88 16.37
C GLU A 230 -4.73 -8.53 15.68
N ASN A 231 -4.93 -7.47 16.45
CA ASN A 231 -5.05 -6.11 15.90
C ASN A 231 -3.77 -5.68 15.18
N ASN A 232 -2.59 -5.89 15.77
CA ASN A 232 -1.33 -5.47 15.17
C ASN A 232 -1.02 -6.29 13.90
N ASN A 233 -1.41 -7.56 13.85
CA ASN A 233 -1.35 -8.38 12.64
C ASN A 233 -2.31 -7.85 11.56
N ALA A 234 -3.55 -7.50 11.93
CA ALA A 234 -4.51 -6.90 11.01
C ALA A 234 -4.00 -5.56 10.46
N VAL A 235 -3.44 -4.71 11.32
CA VAL A 235 -2.78 -3.45 10.91
C VAL A 235 -1.67 -3.71 9.89
N ALA A 236 -0.80 -4.69 10.16
CA ALA A 236 0.28 -5.03 9.25
C ALA A 236 -0.23 -5.57 7.90
N CYS A 237 -1.27 -6.42 7.92
CA CYS A 237 -1.89 -6.95 6.69
C CYS A 237 -2.54 -5.84 5.85
N LEU A 238 -3.30 -4.93 6.48
CA LEU A 238 -3.95 -3.82 5.78
C LEU A 238 -2.94 -2.82 5.23
N ALA A 239 -1.88 -2.52 5.99
CA ALA A 239 -0.79 -1.67 5.53
C ALA A 239 -0.08 -2.28 4.32
N ALA A 240 0.22 -3.58 4.35
CA ALA A 240 0.84 -4.28 3.24
C ALA A 240 -0.09 -4.38 2.01
N ALA A 241 -1.40 -4.55 2.19
CA ALA A 241 -2.37 -4.55 1.10
C ALA A 241 -2.45 -3.16 0.44
N SER A 242 -2.58 -2.10 1.26
CA SER A 242 -2.58 -0.72 0.77
C SER A 242 -1.27 -0.38 0.03
N GLU A 243 -0.11 -0.79 0.56
CA GLU A 243 1.17 -0.56 -0.12
C GLU A 243 1.23 -1.25 -1.49
N ARG A 244 0.76 -2.49 -1.60
CA ARG A 244 0.71 -3.22 -2.88
C ARG A 244 -0.17 -2.50 -3.89
N GLU A 245 -1.34 -2.04 -3.47
CA GLU A 245 -2.28 -1.29 -4.32
C GLU A 245 -1.67 0.03 -4.80
N GLN A 246 -1.07 0.81 -3.88
CA GLN A 246 -0.40 2.07 -4.20
C GLN A 246 0.80 1.86 -5.13
N ARG A 247 1.55 0.78 -4.92
CA ARG A 247 2.67 0.40 -5.81
C ARG A 247 2.18 0.03 -7.20
N ALA A 248 1.11 -0.75 -7.30
CA ALA A 248 0.51 -1.10 -8.59
C ALA A 248 -0.02 0.14 -9.33
N ALA A 249 -0.69 1.05 -8.63
CA ALA A 249 -1.14 2.32 -9.19
C ALA A 249 0.04 3.20 -9.65
N PHE A 250 1.14 3.22 -8.89
CA PHE A 250 2.35 3.95 -9.23
C PHE A 250 3.02 3.38 -10.51
N GLU A 251 3.15 2.06 -10.63
CA GLU A 251 3.68 1.42 -11.85
C GLU A 251 2.77 1.68 -13.06
N THR A 252 1.45 1.59 -12.90
CA THR A 252 0.49 1.96 -13.95
C THR A 252 0.69 3.42 -14.40
N ARG A 253 0.95 4.33 -13.46
CA ARG A 253 1.24 5.73 -13.78
C ARG A 253 2.56 5.87 -14.53
N LYS A 254 3.62 5.16 -14.13
CA LYS A 254 4.89 5.14 -14.87
C LYS A 254 4.68 4.66 -16.32
N ASP A 255 3.93 3.59 -16.51
CA ASP A 255 3.63 3.05 -17.83
C ASP A 255 2.81 4.03 -18.68
N SER A 256 1.88 4.76 -18.05
CA SER A 256 1.15 5.84 -18.72
C SER A 256 2.09 6.97 -19.17
N LEU A 257 3.03 7.39 -18.32
CA LEU A 257 4.03 8.39 -18.68
C LEU A 257 4.95 7.91 -19.80
N ARG A 258 5.44 6.66 -19.75
CA ARG A 258 6.23 6.07 -20.84
C ARG A 258 5.44 6.07 -22.14
N ARG A 259 4.17 5.63 -22.10
CA ARG A 259 3.29 5.63 -23.28
C ARG A 259 3.12 7.02 -23.87
N SER A 260 2.89 8.03 -23.04
CA SER A 260 2.78 9.43 -23.46
C SER A 260 4.05 9.93 -24.16
N LEU A 261 5.26 9.55 -23.69
CA LEU A 261 6.51 9.89 -24.37
C LEU A 261 6.60 9.23 -25.76
N TYR A 262 6.23 7.96 -25.88
CA TYR A 262 6.23 7.25 -27.15
C TYR A 262 5.21 7.84 -28.14
N GLU A 263 4.02 8.21 -27.65
CA GLU A 263 2.98 8.85 -28.47
C GLU A 263 3.45 10.23 -28.96
N LYS A 264 4.08 11.03 -28.09
CA LYS A 264 4.65 12.31 -28.43
C LYS A 264 5.75 12.18 -29.51
N ALA A 265 6.70 11.27 -29.31
CA ALA A 265 7.75 10.99 -30.26
C ALA A 265 7.20 10.51 -31.65
N ALA A 266 6.14 9.69 -31.61
CA ALA A 266 5.46 9.25 -32.81
C ALA A 266 4.73 10.40 -33.54
N ALA A 267 4.10 11.32 -32.79
CA ALA A 267 3.46 12.50 -33.37
C ALA A 267 4.47 13.46 -33.98
N GLU A 268 5.59 13.73 -33.31
CA GLU A 268 6.68 14.57 -33.82
C GLU A 268 7.27 13.99 -35.09
N ARG A 269 7.48 12.67 -35.16
CA ARG A 269 7.94 12.01 -36.41
C ARG A 269 6.95 12.18 -37.56
N ARG A 270 5.63 12.01 -37.29
CA ARG A 270 4.60 12.21 -38.33
C ARG A 270 4.60 13.65 -38.84
N ALA A 271 4.64 14.62 -37.92
CA ALA A 271 4.68 16.03 -38.29
C ALA A 271 5.92 16.38 -39.09
N GLY A 272 7.09 15.84 -38.72
CA GLY A 272 8.33 15.98 -39.50
C GLY A 272 8.21 15.37 -40.90
N PHE A 273 7.63 14.18 -41.03
CA PHE A 273 7.40 13.51 -42.31
C PHE A 273 6.43 14.29 -43.20
N ASP A 274 5.32 14.78 -42.63
CA ASP A 274 4.34 15.61 -43.34
C ASP A 274 4.94 16.93 -43.82
N SER A 275 5.85 17.53 -43.04
CA SER A 275 6.55 18.75 -43.44
C SER A 275 7.49 18.50 -44.63
N LEU A 276 8.17 17.34 -44.63
CA LEU A 276 9.06 16.95 -45.74
C LEU A 276 8.26 16.61 -47.01
N LEU A 277 7.06 16.08 -46.90
CA LEU A 277 6.21 15.73 -48.03
C LEU A 277 5.39 16.93 -48.58
N ARG A 278 5.24 18.04 -47.82
CA ARG A 278 4.51 19.23 -48.25
C ARG A 278 4.96 19.76 -49.61
N PRO A 279 6.27 19.91 -49.92
CA PRO A 279 6.69 20.38 -51.21
C PRO A 279 6.23 19.48 -52.36
N PHE A 280 6.15 18.17 -52.13
CA PHE A 280 5.75 17.18 -53.14
C PHE A 280 4.24 17.09 -53.35
N LYS A 281 3.45 17.50 -52.39
CA LYS A 281 1.98 17.49 -52.45
C LYS A 281 1.42 18.55 -53.41
N TYR A 282 2.21 19.55 -53.73
CA TYR A 282 1.86 20.64 -54.68
C TYR A 282 2.62 20.54 -55.98
N MET A 283 3.37 19.46 -56.27
CA MET A 283 3.94 19.25 -57.58
C MET A 283 2.83 18.94 -58.58
N PRO A 284 2.72 19.68 -59.71
CA PRO A 284 1.76 19.35 -60.75
C PRO A 284 1.99 17.93 -61.26
N GLN A 285 0.93 17.18 -61.44
CA GLN A 285 0.97 15.77 -61.93
C GLN A 285 1.75 15.60 -63.23
N THR A 286 1.93 16.68 -63.98
CA THR A 286 2.73 16.72 -65.23
C THR A 286 4.22 16.39 -65.06
N LEU A 287 4.78 16.58 -63.84
CA LEU A 287 6.18 16.21 -63.56
C LEU A 287 6.34 14.72 -63.18
N TRP A 288 5.27 14.05 -62.75
CA TRP A 288 5.31 12.61 -62.44
C TRP A 288 5.27 11.75 -63.72
N ASN A 289 4.60 12.23 -64.76
CA ASN A 289 4.44 11.47 -66.01
C ASN A 289 5.69 11.61 -66.95
N GLY A 290 6.63 12.50 -66.63
CA GLY A 290 7.86 12.64 -67.37
C GLY A 290 9.01 11.70 -66.99
N ALA A 291 8.92 11.01 -65.85
CA ALA A 291 9.97 10.11 -65.36
C ALA A 291 9.72 8.63 -65.72
N ALA A 292 8.61 8.34 -66.42
CA ALA A 292 8.21 6.98 -66.82
C ALA A 292 8.32 6.75 -68.34
N ARG A 293 9.12 7.58 -69.06
CA ARG A 293 9.48 7.27 -70.43
C ARG A 293 11.01 7.12 -70.58
#